data_13136fc4624dd97e30d3bc11911806b1
#
_entry.id   13136fc4624dd97e30d3bc11911806b1
#
_cell.length_a   1.000
_cell.length_b   1.000
_cell.length_c   1.000
_cell.angle_alpha   90.00
_cell.angle_beta   90.00
_cell.angle_gamma   90.00
#
_symmetry.space_group_name_H-M   'P 1'
#
loop_
_entity.id
_entity.type
_entity.pdbx_description
1 polymer ?
#
loop_
_entity_poly.entity_id
_entity_poly.type
_entity_poly.pdbx_seq_one_letter_code
_entity_poly.pdbx_strand_id
1 'polypeptide(L)'
;LWLLNWSWWHILLAGAVIYATTAWFTSGYFHPDEHFQILEFANWKLGRTPTTDMAWEFGDRIRPTIQPLLAALEMQVLNTVGLTNPFFQVLLLRIWSGILSLLVYFALSRTLDLEEKWQKVLFWSCLLLWFAPMLSVRFSSENWSAICWLSAALMLLQAPQKRGEWALIGALLGLSFCLRYQMAFALLGVGAWLIWVKKPDRTHWYWLIFGGLFSLALGTLSDFYFYGEWVCAPYNYFTRNIIEEKAAEYGVAPWWYYLPAGVVKLLPPISFFIIVGMVWGIYKKPHHLFTWAFVPFFLGHSVVAHKELRFLFPMMYVVLFFAVVGWHDLVLQWRKHRVLRYLAGISIGINTLVWVYFCTQPMQSFMPYFSYLYHRANQGPIVLYAATESPYKRVDVASYVYCHPNIQVQIVTDLDSVSALAQPGNLYLYRRLKMDQSIPKIKLVPVYQYLPMWVQYLNFNHWQERSHIWSIYEMYPE
;
A
#
# COMPACT_ATOMS: atom_id res chain seq x y z
N LEU A 1 -27.74 11.51 1.20
CA LEU A 1 -28.99 10.70 1.07
C LEU A 1 -29.25 10.22 -0.37
N TRP A 2 -29.03 11.08 -1.39
CA TRP A 2 -29.24 10.73 -2.80
C TRP A 2 -28.43 9.50 -3.27
N LEU A 3 -27.16 9.39 -2.89
CA LEU A 3 -26.29 8.24 -3.21
C LEU A 3 -26.82 6.89 -2.69
N LEU A 4 -27.63 6.90 -1.63
CA LEU A 4 -28.19 5.69 -1.06
C LEU A 4 -29.36 5.11 -1.88
N ASN A 5 -29.93 5.92 -2.79
CA ASN A 5 -30.99 5.48 -3.72
C ASN A 5 -30.42 4.77 -4.96
N TRP A 6 -29.10 4.80 -5.15
CA TRP A 6 -28.47 4.13 -6.27
C TRP A 6 -28.61 2.62 -6.14
N SER A 7 -28.79 1.93 -7.28
CA SER A 7 -28.73 0.48 -7.30
C SER A 7 -27.30 0.01 -7.01
N TRP A 8 -27.15 -1.20 -6.52
CA TRP A 8 -25.87 -1.79 -6.24
C TRP A 8 -24.91 -1.79 -7.45
N TRP A 9 -25.44 -1.96 -8.67
CA TRP A 9 -24.67 -1.92 -9.89
C TRP A 9 -24.10 -0.52 -10.18
N HIS A 10 -24.88 0.53 -9.96
CA HIS A 10 -24.38 1.90 -10.11
C HIS A 10 -23.29 2.22 -9.08
N ILE A 11 -23.43 1.74 -7.85
CA ILE A 11 -22.42 1.95 -6.82
C ILE A 11 -21.14 1.16 -7.13
N LEU A 12 -21.27 -0.09 -7.60
CA LEU A 12 -20.13 -0.91 -8.03
C LEU A 12 -19.39 -0.26 -9.22
N LEU A 13 -20.12 0.23 -10.21
CA LEU A 13 -19.53 0.94 -11.35
C LEU A 13 -18.81 2.21 -10.91
N ALA A 14 -19.40 3.01 -10.02
CA ALA A 14 -18.75 4.17 -9.44
C ALA A 14 -17.46 3.77 -8.70
N GLY A 15 -17.51 2.69 -7.93
CA GLY A 15 -16.34 2.11 -7.27
C GLY A 15 -15.24 1.70 -8.25
N ALA A 16 -15.61 1.04 -9.35
CA ALA A 16 -14.66 0.67 -10.40
C ALA A 16 -13.97 1.90 -11.02
N VAL A 17 -14.74 2.95 -11.31
CA VAL A 17 -14.18 4.22 -11.82
C VAL A 17 -13.26 4.88 -10.79
N ILE A 18 -13.67 4.97 -9.52
CA ILE A 18 -12.86 5.56 -8.45
C ILE A 18 -11.54 4.79 -8.29
N TYR A 19 -11.60 3.45 -8.22
CA TYR A 19 -10.40 2.64 -8.01
C TYR A 19 -9.49 2.64 -9.24
N ALA A 20 -10.04 2.61 -10.45
CA ALA A 20 -9.26 2.74 -11.68
C ALA A 20 -8.55 4.10 -11.77
N THR A 21 -9.28 5.19 -11.46
CA THR A 21 -8.72 6.56 -11.40
C THR A 21 -7.60 6.62 -10.34
N THR A 22 -7.87 6.10 -9.14
CA THR A 22 -6.87 6.06 -8.07
C THR A 22 -5.64 5.25 -8.48
N ALA A 23 -5.81 4.06 -9.06
CA ALA A 23 -4.71 3.23 -9.53
C ALA A 23 -3.86 3.94 -10.61
N TRP A 24 -4.52 4.68 -11.50
CA TRP A 24 -3.84 5.42 -12.57
C TRP A 24 -2.97 6.54 -12.04
N PHE A 25 -3.52 7.43 -11.21
CA PHE A 25 -2.83 8.64 -10.77
C PHE A 25 -1.84 8.39 -9.62
N THR A 26 -2.08 7.43 -8.73
CA THR A 26 -1.28 7.23 -7.52
C THR A 26 -0.04 6.37 -7.76
N SER A 27 0.76 6.71 -8.78
CA SER A 27 2.02 6.03 -9.08
C SER A 27 3.02 6.13 -7.92
N GLY A 28 3.95 5.16 -7.87
CA GLY A 28 4.89 5.01 -6.75
C GLY A 28 4.31 4.17 -5.61
N TYR A 29 4.84 4.33 -4.43
CA TYR A 29 4.48 3.56 -3.23
C TYR A 29 4.00 4.49 -2.11
N PHE A 30 3.07 4.03 -1.32
CA PHE A 30 2.68 4.72 -0.08
C PHE A 30 3.71 4.46 1.02
N HIS A 31 4.20 3.22 1.10
CA HIS A 31 5.29 2.85 2.00
C HIS A 31 6.43 2.18 1.24
N PRO A 32 7.70 2.42 1.62
CA PRO A 32 8.87 1.85 0.96
C PRO A 32 8.82 0.33 0.73
N ASP A 33 8.27 -0.43 1.66
CA ASP A 33 8.17 -1.89 1.57
C ASP A 33 7.39 -2.39 0.34
N GLU A 34 6.39 -1.62 -0.13
CA GLU A 34 5.65 -1.96 -1.36
C GLU A 34 6.58 -2.04 -2.58
N HIS A 35 7.60 -1.20 -2.58
CA HIS A 35 8.56 -1.11 -3.67
C HIS A 35 9.76 -2.03 -3.41
N PHE A 36 10.46 -1.83 -2.31
CA PHE A 36 11.77 -2.46 -2.06
C PHE A 36 11.69 -3.94 -1.69
N GLN A 37 10.57 -4.40 -1.12
CA GLN A 37 10.40 -5.80 -0.72
C GLN A 37 9.53 -6.61 -1.70
N ILE A 38 8.84 -5.94 -2.63
CA ILE A 38 7.98 -6.63 -3.60
C ILE A 38 8.47 -6.39 -5.02
N LEU A 39 8.50 -5.12 -5.47
CA LEU A 39 8.83 -4.81 -6.87
C LEU A 39 10.32 -4.99 -7.16
N GLU A 40 11.22 -4.53 -6.30
CA GLU A 40 12.66 -4.75 -6.49
C GLU A 40 13.04 -6.23 -6.30
N PHE A 41 12.36 -6.97 -5.43
CA PHE A 41 12.54 -8.42 -5.34
C PHE A 41 12.11 -9.11 -6.65
N ALA A 42 10.97 -8.70 -7.23
CA ALA A 42 10.54 -9.20 -8.54
C ALA A 42 11.56 -8.85 -9.63
N ASN A 43 12.05 -7.63 -9.65
CA ASN A 43 13.03 -7.15 -10.62
C ASN A 43 14.38 -7.86 -10.49
N TRP A 44 14.81 -8.17 -9.26
CA TRP A 44 15.97 -9.01 -8.99
C TRP A 44 15.78 -10.43 -9.57
N LYS A 45 14.61 -11.04 -9.36
CA LYS A 45 14.32 -12.38 -9.91
C LYS A 45 14.35 -12.39 -11.43
N LEU A 46 14.08 -11.26 -12.07
CA LEU A 46 14.20 -11.06 -13.51
C LEU A 46 15.65 -10.69 -13.97
N GLY A 47 16.61 -10.66 -13.04
CA GLY A 47 18.02 -10.36 -13.33
C GLY A 47 18.33 -8.90 -13.60
N ARG A 48 17.47 -7.96 -13.13
CA ARG A 48 17.60 -6.53 -13.45
C ARG A 48 18.10 -5.66 -12.28
N THR A 49 17.90 -6.12 -11.04
CA THR A 49 18.41 -5.45 -9.83
C THR A 49 19.62 -6.22 -9.32
N PRO A 50 20.79 -5.58 -9.10
CA PRO A 50 21.97 -6.23 -8.52
C PRO A 50 21.70 -6.70 -7.08
N THR A 51 22.22 -7.86 -6.69
CA THR A 51 22.07 -8.40 -5.34
C THR A 51 22.64 -7.48 -4.27
N THR A 52 23.70 -6.75 -4.58
CA THR A 52 24.36 -5.79 -3.68
C THR A 52 23.47 -4.60 -3.31
N ASP A 53 22.45 -4.32 -4.11
CA ASP A 53 21.59 -3.16 -3.96
C ASP A 53 20.19 -3.54 -3.43
N MET A 54 20.04 -4.82 -3.00
CA MET A 54 18.81 -5.28 -2.38
C MET A 54 18.69 -4.82 -0.93
N ALA A 55 17.47 -4.61 -0.48
CA ALA A 55 17.21 -4.30 0.93
C ALA A 55 17.75 -5.40 1.86
N TRP A 56 18.16 -5.04 3.07
CA TRP A 56 18.79 -5.97 4.04
C TRP A 56 17.94 -7.22 4.34
N GLU A 57 16.62 -7.06 4.31
CA GLU A 57 15.68 -8.16 4.49
C GLU A 57 15.84 -9.29 3.47
N PHE A 58 16.35 -8.94 2.28
CA PHE A 58 16.67 -9.95 1.28
C PHE A 58 17.84 -10.84 1.75
N GLY A 59 18.87 -10.25 2.32
CA GLY A 59 20.01 -10.98 2.89
C GLY A 59 19.62 -11.93 4.01
N ASP A 60 18.73 -11.50 4.87
CA ASP A 60 18.25 -12.27 6.03
C ASP A 60 17.13 -13.28 5.70
N ARG A 61 16.64 -13.31 4.45
CA ARG A 61 15.56 -14.22 4.00
C ARG A 61 14.30 -14.14 4.88
N ILE A 62 13.91 -12.95 5.29
CA ILE A 62 12.80 -12.75 6.23
C ILE A 62 11.48 -12.37 5.53
N ARG A 63 11.50 -12.15 4.22
CA ARG A 63 10.31 -11.70 3.48
C ARG A 63 9.67 -12.84 2.68
N PRO A 64 8.32 -12.92 2.68
CA PRO A 64 7.61 -13.88 1.87
C PRO A 64 7.75 -13.55 0.38
N THR A 65 7.86 -14.55 -0.47
CA THR A 65 8.18 -14.37 -1.88
C THR A 65 7.01 -14.59 -2.84
N ILE A 66 5.85 -15.03 -2.37
CA ILE A 66 4.67 -15.24 -3.22
C ILE A 66 4.32 -13.97 -4.00
N GLN A 67 4.26 -12.83 -3.34
CA GLN A 67 3.88 -11.57 -3.98
C GLN A 67 4.95 -11.04 -4.94
N PRO A 68 6.25 -11.03 -4.61
CA PRO A 68 7.31 -10.78 -5.57
C PRO A 68 7.29 -11.70 -6.80
N LEU A 69 7.02 -13.00 -6.62
CA LEU A 69 6.92 -13.93 -7.74
C LEU A 69 5.71 -13.67 -8.64
N LEU A 70 4.56 -13.29 -8.06
CA LEU A 70 3.40 -12.86 -8.84
C LEU A 70 3.72 -11.63 -9.70
N ALA A 71 4.41 -10.63 -9.12
CA ALA A 71 4.84 -9.45 -9.86
C ALA A 71 5.86 -9.82 -10.96
N ALA A 72 6.85 -10.67 -10.67
CA ALA A 72 7.82 -11.12 -11.66
C ALA A 72 7.16 -11.89 -12.80
N LEU A 73 6.20 -12.77 -12.49
CA LEU A 73 5.44 -13.52 -13.49
C LEU A 73 4.63 -12.59 -14.41
N GLU A 74 3.91 -11.62 -13.82
CA GLU A 74 3.15 -10.64 -14.59
C GLU A 74 4.07 -9.84 -15.51
N MET A 75 5.18 -9.28 -14.97
CA MET A 75 6.16 -8.53 -15.76
C MET A 75 6.76 -9.38 -16.87
N GLN A 76 7.08 -10.65 -16.60
CA GLN A 76 7.60 -11.57 -17.61
C GLN A 76 6.60 -11.83 -18.72
N VAL A 77 5.34 -12.14 -18.39
CA VAL A 77 4.27 -12.35 -19.37
C VAL A 77 4.06 -11.10 -20.23
N LEU A 78 4.01 -9.92 -19.61
CA LEU A 78 3.84 -8.66 -20.35
C LEU A 78 5.05 -8.38 -21.29
N ASN A 79 6.26 -8.70 -20.86
CA ASN A 79 7.45 -8.57 -21.70
C ASN A 79 7.39 -9.49 -22.94
N THR A 80 6.84 -10.71 -22.82
CA THR A 80 6.72 -11.63 -23.99
C THR A 80 5.76 -11.11 -25.06
N VAL A 81 4.80 -10.27 -24.68
CA VAL A 81 3.87 -9.62 -25.62
C VAL A 81 4.27 -8.19 -25.99
N GLY A 82 5.51 -7.78 -25.64
CA GLY A 82 6.05 -6.48 -26.01
C GLY A 82 5.63 -5.29 -25.10
N LEU A 83 4.91 -5.54 -24.00
CA LEU A 83 4.49 -4.52 -23.05
C LEU A 83 5.55 -4.33 -21.95
N THR A 84 6.69 -3.79 -22.33
CA THR A 84 7.89 -3.71 -21.47
C THR A 84 7.94 -2.48 -20.56
N ASN A 85 7.00 -1.55 -20.67
CA ASN A 85 6.97 -0.33 -19.86
C ASN A 85 6.65 -0.65 -18.39
N PRO A 86 7.58 -0.43 -17.43
CA PRO A 86 7.37 -0.78 -16.03
C PRO A 86 6.27 0.04 -15.35
N PHE A 87 6.02 1.27 -15.80
CA PHE A 87 4.93 2.08 -15.28
C PHE A 87 3.57 1.46 -15.59
N PHE A 88 3.44 0.89 -16.80
CA PHE A 88 2.24 0.16 -17.19
C PHE A 88 2.12 -1.18 -16.44
N GLN A 89 3.20 -1.94 -16.31
CA GLN A 89 3.22 -3.20 -15.56
C GLN A 89 2.79 -2.99 -14.10
N VAL A 90 3.40 -2.03 -13.40
CA VAL A 90 3.02 -1.71 -12.01
C VAL A 90 1.60 -1.11 -11.92
N LEU A 91 1.12 -0.40 -12.95
CA LEU A 91 -0.28 0.03 -13.01
C LEU A 91 -1.24 -1.16 -13.03
N LEU A 92 -0.95 -2.20 -13.80
CA LEU A 92 -1.80 -3.40 -13.84
C LEU A 92 -1.86 -4.11 -12.48
N LEU A 93 -0.73 -4.23 -11.77
CA LEU A 93 -0.72 -4.77 -10.40
C LEU A 93 -1.63 -3.96 -9.45
N ARG A 94 -1.65 -2.62 -9.60
CA ARG A 94 -2.56 -1.75 -8.84
C ARG A 94 -4.02 -1.94 -9.24
N ILE A 95 -4.30 -2.09 -10.54
CA ILE A 95 -5.64 -2.35 -11.05
C ILE A 95 -6.17 -3.69 -10.52
N TRP A 96 -5.36 -4.76 -10.56
CA TRP A 96 -5.73 -6.06 -9.99
C TRP A 96 -6.02 -5.96 -8.49
N SER A 97 -5.18 -5.26 -7.74
CA SER A 97 -5.41 -5.01 -6.31
C SER A 97 -6.74 -4.29 -6.06
N GLY A 98 -7.01 -3.25 -6.86
CA GLY A 98 -8.26 -2.49 -6.79
C GLY A 98 -9.49 -3.34 -7.11
N ILE A 99 -9.45 -4.12 -8.19
CA ILE A 99 -10.56 -5.02 -8.58
C ILE A 99 -10.86 -6.02 -7.47
N LEU A 100 -9.84 -6.71 -6.96
CA LEU A 100 -10.02 -7.72 -5.92
C LEU A 100 -10.56 -7.10 -4.62
N SER A 101 -10.02 -5.96 -4.19
CA SER A 101 -10.52 -5.24 -3.02
C SER A 101 -11.99 -4.82 -3.20
N LEU A 102 -12.31 -4.24 -4.36
CA LEU A 102 -13.67 -3.78 -4.69
C LEU A 102 -14.68 -4.92 -4.62
N LEU A 103 -14.37 -6.06 -5.24
CA LEU A 103 -15.25 -7.23 -5.27
C LEU A 103 -15.46 -7.81 -3.87
N VAL A 104 -14.40 -7.93 -3.07
CA VAL A 104 -14.49 -8.45 -1.69
C VAL A 104 -15.30 -7.51 -0.80
N TYR A 105 -15.06 -6.20 -0.86
CA TYR A 105 -15.82 -5.22 -0.07
C TYR A 105 -17.28 -5.16 -0.49
N PHE A 106 -17.56 -5.22 -1.80
CA PHE A 106 -18.92 -5.30 -2.32
C PHE A 106 -19.66 -6.54 -1.80
N ALA A 107 -19.06 -7.71 -1.95
CA ALA A 107 -19.65 -8.97 -1.51
C ALA A 107 -19.88 -8.99 0.01
N LEU A 108 -18.89 -8.58 0.80
CA LEU A 108 -19.01 -8.50 2.25
C LEU A 108 -20.12 -7.52 2.67
N SER A 109 -20.13 -6.30 2.09
CA SER A 109 -21.14 -5.29 2.45
C SER A 109 -22.56 -5.78 2.23
N ARG A 110 -22.78 -6.63 1.21
CA ARG A 110 -24.09 -7.23 0.93
C ARG A 110 -24.43 -8.45 1.80
N THR A 111 -23.42 -9.13 2.32
CA THR A 111 -23.60 -10.35 3.13
C THR A 111 -23.84 -10.05 4.61
N LEU A 112 -23.40 -8.89 5.08
CA LEU A 112 -23.52 -8.51 6.48
C LEU A 112 -24.99 -8.29 6.88
N ASP A 113 -25.34 -8.75 8.09
CA ASP A 113 -26.65 -8.57 8.71
C ASP A 113 -26.86 -7.10 9.15
N LEU A 114 -27.13 -6.27 8.14
CA LEU A 114 -27.45 -4.84 8.25
C LEU A 114 -28.59 -4.51 7.28
N GLU A 115 -29.39 -3.51 7.60
CA GLU A 115 -30.34 -2.93 6.64
C GLU A 115 -29.60 -2.47 5.36
N GLU A 116 -30.23 -2.64 4.19
CA GLU A 116 -29.61 -2.31 2.88
C GLU A 116 -29.02 -0.91 2.83
N LYS A 117 -29.67 0.06 3.46
CA LYS A 117 -29.17 1.42 3.57
C LYS A 117 -27.77 1.47 4.23
N TRP A 118 -27.57 0.74 5.32
CA TRP A 118 -26.33 0.72 6.07
C TRP A 118 -25.26 -0.15 5.41
N GLN A 119 -25.67 -1.19 4.70
CA GLN A 119 -24.79 -1.93 3.79
C GLN A 119 -24.20 -0.99 2.71
N LYS A 120 -25.04 -0.15 2.10
CA LYS A 120 -24.62 0.86 1.13
C LYS A 120 -23.72 1.93 1.77
N VAL A 121 -24.02 2.38 3.00
CA VAL A 121 -23.14 3.32 3.74
C VAL A 121 -21.77 2.71 3.94
N LEU A 122 -21.68 1.44 4.34
CA LEU A 122 -20.42 0.73 4.52
C LEU A 122 -19.62 0.67 3.21
N PHE A 123 -20.26 0.25 2.11
CA PHE A 123 -19.59 0.17 0.83
C PHE A 123 -19.17 1.54 0.31
N TRP A 124 -20.01 2.59 0.44
CA TRP A 124 -19.63 3.96 0.13
C TRP A 124 -18.46 4.46 0.98
N SER A 125 -18.35 4.02 2.25
CA SER A 125 -17.20 4.36 3.10
C SER A 125 -15.89 3.82 2.53
N CYS A 126 -15.90 2.61 1.95
CA CYS A 126 -14.74 2.04 1.25
C CYS A 126 -14.37 2.81 -0.03
N LEU A 127 -15.30 3.56 -0.62
CA LEU A 127 -15.08 4.30 -1.86
C LEU A 127 -14.74 5.78 -1.63
N LEU A 128 -15.30 6.39 -0.59
CA LEU A 128 -15.28 7.84 -0.40
C LEU A 128 -14.48 8.32 0.81
N LEU A 129 -14.07 7.47 1.75
CA LEU A 129 -13.12 7.89 2.77
C LEU A 129 -11.75 8.07 2.14
N TRP A 130 -11.09 9.18 2.47
CA TRP A 130 -9.89 9.65 1.79
C TRP A 130 -8.77 8.63 1.67
N PHE A 131 -8.59 7.76 2.67
CA PHE A 131 -7.54 6.74 2.69
C PHE A 131 -7.95 5.42 2.02
N ALA A 132 -9.26 5.13 1.94
CA ALA A 132 -9.73 3.79 1.57
C ALA A 132 -9.43 3.42 0.11
N PRO A 133 -9.74 4.22 -0.92
CA PRO A 133 -9.36 3.89 -2.31
C PRO A 133 -7.85 3.77 -2.49
N MET A 134 -7.10 4.71 -1.89
CA MET A 134 -5.65 4.73 -1.97
C MET A 134 -5.03 3.45 -1.42
N LEU A 135 -5.46 2.96 -0.26
CA LEU A 135 -4.96 1.72 0.32
C LEU A 135 -5.41 0.49 -0.48
N SER A 136 -6.64 0.50 -1.00
CA SER A 136 -7.24 -0.64 -1.71
C SER A 136 -6.61 -0.94 -3.06
N VAL A 137 -6.00 0.05 -3.72
CA VAL A 137 -5.31 -0.16 -5.00
C VAL A 137 -3.84 -0.51 -4.83
N ARG A 138 -3.28 -0.53 -3.60
CA ARG A 138 -1.86 -0.87 -3.40
C ARG A 138 -1.60 -2.35 -3.61
N PHE A 139 -0.56 -2.66 -4.38
CA PHE A 139 0.01 -3.99 -4.47
C PHE A 139 0.98 -4.19 -3.30
N SER A 140 0.43 -4.13 -2.10
CA SER A 140 1.17 -4.25 -0.83
C SER A 140 0.78 -5.51 -0.09
N SER A 141 1.65 -5.99 0.80
CA SER A 141 1.39 -7.16 1.63
C SER A 141 0.19 -6.94 2.56
N GLU A 142 -0.01 -5.71 3.04
CA GLU A 142 -1.15 -5.30 3.85
C GLU A 142 -2.49 -5.51 3.12
N ASN A 143 -2.59 -4.98 1.90
CA ASN A 143 -3.83 -5.06 1.13
C ASN A 143 -4.11 -6.49 0.65
N TRP A 144 -3.09 -7.19 0.13
CA TRP A 144 -3.29 -8.54 -0.39
C TRP A 144 -3.58 -9.56 0.71
N SER A 145 -2.94 -9.43 1.88
CA SER A 145 -3.31 -10.25 3.04
C SER A 145 -4.73 -9.95 3.53
N ALA A 146 -5.17 -8.66 3.46
CA ALA A 146 -6.53 -8.27 3.77
C ALA A 146 -7.54 -8.89 2.81
N ILE A 147 -7.29 -8.87 1.50
CA ILE A 147 -8.16 -9.48 0.48
C ILE A 147 -8.37 -10.97 0.79
N CYS A 148 -7.29 -11.70 1.08
CA CYS A 148 -7.36 -13.13 1.39
C CYS A 148 -8.16 -13.40 2.67
N TRP A 149 -7.84 -12.72 3.75
CA TRP A 149 -8.53 -12.89 5.03
C TRP A 149 -10.01 -12.51 4.95
N LEU A 150 -10.34 -11.39 4.29
CA LEU A 150 -11.73 -10.94 4.13
C LEU A 150 -12.53 -11.84 3.20
N SER A 151 -11.90 -12.46 2.19
CA SER A 151 -12.54 -13.49 1.36
C SER A 151 -12.88 -14.73 2.16
N ALA A 152 -11.98 -15.17 3.05
CA ALA A 152 -12.29 -16.26 3.99
C ALA A 152 -13.40 -15.87 4.96
N ALA A 153 -13.39 -14.63 5.48
CA ALA A 153 -14.44 -14.11 6.34
C ALA A 153 -15.82 -14.08 5.65
N LEU A 154 -15.87 -13.66 4.38
CA LEU A 154 -17.08 -13.70 3.56
C LEU A 154 -17.66 -15.11 3.52
N MET A 155 -16.83 -16.11 3.22
CA MET A 155 -17.27 -17.51 3.16
C MET A 155 -17.74 -18.02 4.53
N LEU A 156 -17.04 -17.68 5.62
CA LEU A 156 -17.43 -18.07 6.99
C LEU A 156 -18.77 -17.46 7.40
N LEU A 157 -19.05 -16.22 7.01
CA LEU A 157 -20.31 -15.52 7.28
C LEU A 157 -21.49 -16.09 6.47
N GLN A 158 -21.22 -16.68 5.30
CA GLN A 158 -22.21 -17.37 4.47
C GLN A 158 -22.51 -18.79 4.94
N ALA A 159 -21.98 -19.21 6.08
CA ALA A 159 -22.20 -20.52 6.69
C ALA A 159 -21.87 -21.70 5.75
N PRO A 160 -20.58 -21.92 5.42
CA PRO A 160 -20.15 -22.94 4.48
C PRO A 160 -20.56 -24.34 4.91
N GLN A 161 -20.99 -25.18 3.95
CA GLN A 161 -21.46 -26.53 4.19
C GLN A 161 -20.54 -27.58 3.53
N LYS A 162 -19.93 -27.24 2.40
CA LYS A 162 -19.15 -28.18 1.60
C LYS A 162 -17.69 -28.26 2.11
N ARG A 163 -17.14 -29.47 2.06
CA ARG A 163 -15.72 -29.72 2.42
C ARG A 163 -14.75 -28.84 1.66
N GLY A 164 -14.98 -28.65 0.34
CA GLY A 164 -14.16 -27.79 -0.50
C GLY A 164 -14.19 -26.31 -0.09
N GLU A 165 -15.32 -25.82 0.41
CA GLU A 165 -15.44 -24.46 0.94
C GLU A 165 -14.54 -24.27 2.17
N TRP A 166 -14.52 -25.27 3.09
CA TRP A 166 -13.66 -25.23 4.27
C TRP A 166 -12.17 -25.33 3.91
N ALA A 167 -11.82 -26.14 2.89
CA ALA A 167 -10.46 -26.20 2.38
C ALA A 167 -10.04 -24.84 1.78
N LEU A 168 -10.91 -24.19 1.00
CA LEU A 168 -10.65 -22.88 0.43
C LEU A 168 -10.53 -21.80 1.52
N ILE A 169 -11.38 -21.83 2.55
CA ILE A 169 -11.26 -20.93 3.71
C ILE A 169 -9.89 -21.10 4.37
N GLY A 170 -9.49 -22.34 4.64
CA GLY A 170 -8.17 -22.63 5.20
C GLY A 170 -7.04 -22.13 4.32
N ALA A 171 -7.13 -22.36 3.01
CA ALA A 171 -6.14 -21.88 2.05
C ALA A 171 -6.05 -20.34 2.01
N LEU A 172 -7.17 -19.63 2.02
CA LEU A 172 -7.20 -18.17 2.05
C LEU A 172 -6.61 -17.60 3.36
N LEU A 173 -6.92 -18.21 4.51
CA LEU A 173 -6.35 -17.81 5.79
C LEU A 173 -4.83 -18.09 5.82
N GLY A 174 -4.40 -19.26 5.35
CA GLY A 174 -2.98 -19.60 5.23
C GLY A 174 -2.24 -18.67 4.26
N LEU A 175 -2.85 -18.33 3.13
CA LEU A 175 -2.28 -17.39 2.17
C LEU A 175 -2.19 -15.97 2.76
N SER A 176 -3.19 -15.52 3.51
CA SER A 176 -3.14 -14.24 4.24
C SER A 176 -1.93 -14.18 5.17
N PHE A 177 -1.64 -15.26 5.90
CA PHE A 177 -0.43 -15.37 6.72
C PHE A 177 0.85 -15.37 5.87
N CYS A 178 0.91 -16.17 4.81
CA CYS A 178 2.08 -16.23 3.93
C CYS A 178 2.39 -14.90 3.24
N LEU A 179 1.39 -14.05 2.99
CA LEU A 179 1.59 -12.71 2.45
C LEU A 179 2.06 -11.71 3.52
N ARG A 180 1.63 -11.92 4.78
CA ARG A 180 1.98 -11.05 5.90
C ARG A 180 1.91 -11.80 7.23
N TYR A 181 3.06 -12.12 7.81
CA TYR A 181 3.16 -12.96 9.02
C TYR A 181 2.44 -12.39 10.23
N GLN A 182 2.35 -11.06 10.35
CA GLN A 182 1.61 -10.39 11.43
C GLN A 182 0.11 -10.69 11.42
N MET A 183 -0.45 -11.22 10.32
CA MET A 183 -1.83 -11.70 10.30
C MET A 183 -2.06 -12.86 11.27
N ALA A 184 -1.02 -13.51 11.76
CA ALA A 184 -1.11 -14.55 12.81
C ALA A 184 -1.99 -14.10 13.99
N PHE A 185 -1.89 -12.86 14.43
CA PHE A 185 -2.73 -12.34 15.51
C PHE A 185 -4.22 -12.36 15.17
N ALA A 186 -4.59 -11.97 13.95
CA ALA A 186 -5.98 -12.03 13.49
C ALA A 186 -6.45 -13.48 13.36
N LEU A 187 -5.60 -14.35 12.81
CA LEU A 187 -5.92 -15.77 12.58
C LEU A 187 -6.08 -16.54 13.90
N LEU A 188 -5.32 -16.19 14.95
CA LEU A 188 -5.56 -16.70 16.31
C LEU A 188 -6.97 -16.34 16.80
N GLY A 189 -7.42 -15.10 16.56
CA GLY A 189 -8.77 -14.68 16.88
C GLY A 189 -9.84 -15.40 16.07
N VAL A 190 -9.62 -15.60 14.76
CA VAL A 190 -10.51 -16.41 13.90
C VAL A 190 -10.59 -17.85 14.39
N GLY A 191 -9.45 -18.47 14.73
CA GLY A 191 -9.40 -19.82 15.30
C GLY A 191 -10.18 -19.91 16.61
N ALA A 192 -10.00 -18.96 17.51
CA ALA A 192 -10.75 -18.88 18.76
C ALA A 192 -12.27 -18.71 18.50
N TRP A 193 -12.67 -17.87 17.54
CA TRP A 193 -14.07 -17.73 17.15
C TRP A 193 -14.65 -19.05 16.60
N LEU A 194 -13.89 -19.77 15.79
CA LEU A 194 -14.31 -21.07 15.28
C LEU A 194 -14.50 -22.08 16.41
N ILE A 195 -13.64 -22.11 17.44
CA ILE A 195 -13.71 -23.04 18.57
C ILE A 195 -14.91 -22.71 19.48
N TRP A 196 -15.10 -21.44 19.84
CA TRP A 196 -16.06 -21.07 20.89
C TRP A 196 -17.42 -20.61 20.37
N VAL A 197 -17.45 -19.99 19.16
CA VAL A 197 -18.69 -19.41 18.62
C VAL A 197 -19.26 -20.27 17.49
N LYS A 198 -18.50 -20.53 16.42
CA LYS A 198 -19.01 -21.21 15.22
C LYS A 198 -19.13 -22.73 15.42
N LYS A 199 -18.17 -23.35 16.11
CA LYS A 199 -18.14 -24.78 16.46
C LYS A 199 -18.36 -25.71 15.26
N PRO A 200 -17.54 -25.65 14.20
CA PRO A 200 -17.69 -26.52 13.05
C PRO A 200 -17.40 -27.97 13.41
N ASP A 201 -17.98 -28.92 12.65
CA ASP A 201 -17.73 -30.34 12.82
C ASP A 201 -16.27 -30.71 12.61
N ARG A 202 -15.85 -31.86 13.16
CA ARG A 202 -14.48 -32.38 13.03
C ARG A 202 -14.02 -32.47 11.57
N THR A 203 -14.93 -32.88 10.66
CA THR A 203 -14.62 -32.97 9.23
C THR A 203 -14.28 -31.60 8.64
N HIS A 204 -14.95 -30.54 9.05
CA HIS A 204 -14.68 -29.19 8.61
C HIS A 204 -13.30 -28.68 9.09
N TRP A 205 -12.90 -29.05 10.32
CA TRP A 205 -11.56 -28.77 10.83
C TRP A 205 -10.47 -29.46 10.00
N TYR A 206 -10.64 -30.72 9.59
CA TYR A 206 -9.66 -31.41 8.75
C TYR A 206 -9.45 -30.67 7.42
N TRP A 207 -10.53 -30.24 6.76
CA TRP A 207 -10.44 -29.52 5.51
C TRP A 207 -9.88 -28.10 5.67
N LEU A 208 -10.22 -27.41 6.74
CA LEU A 208 -9.66 -26.09 7.08
C LEU A 208 -8.13 -26.19 7.28
N ILE A 209 -7.68 -27.16 8.08
CA ILE A 209 -6.27 -27.40 8.33
C ILE A 209 -5.55 -27.82 7.04
N PHE A 210 -6.14 -28.71 6.25
CA PHE A 210 -5.59 -29.12 4.95
C PHE A 210 -5.36 -27.91 4.03
N GLY A 211 -6.33 -27.02 3.90
CA GLY A 211 -6.20 -25.80 3.10
C GLY A 211 -5.11 -24.86 3.63
N GLY A 212 -5.04 -24.68 4.95
CA GLY A 212 -3.98 -23.89 5.59
C GLY A 212 -2.59 -24.45 5.33
N LEU A 213 -2.40 -25.76 5.54
CA LEU A 213 -1.13 -26.45 5.26
C LEU A 213 -0.75 -26.40 3.78
N PHE A 214 -1.73 -26.47 2.88
CA PHE A 214 -1.48 -26.31 1.44
C PHE A 214 -0.89 -24.92 1.13
N SER A 215 -1.43 -23.85 1.71
CA SER A 215 -0.90 -22.50 1.51
C SER A 215 0.48 -22.32 2.14
N LEU A 216 0.74 -22.92 3.31
CA LEU A 216 2.06 -22.89 3.92
C LEU A 216 3.09 -23.64 3.05
N ALA A 217 2.74 -24.80 2.50
CA ALA A 217 3.58 -25.53 1.56
C ALA A 217 3.86 -24.70 0.30
N LEU A 218 2.83 -24.04 -0.26
CA LEU A 218 2.99 -23.13 -1.41
C LEU A 218 3.93 -21.98 -1.07
N GLY A 219 3.80 -21.37 0.12
CA GLY A 219 4.69 -20.31 0.58
C GLY A 219 6.14 -20.79 0.69
N THR A 220 6.37 -21.95 1.33
CA THR A 220 7.73 -22.52 1.46
C THR A 220 8.33 -22.89 0.10
N LEU A 221 7.55 -23.46 -0.81
CA LEU A 221 8.01 -23.75 -2.17
C LEU A 221 8.31 -22.46 -2.96
N SER A 222 7.52 -21.42 -2.78
CA SER A 222 7.76 -20.09 -3.32
C SER A 222 9.10 -19.54 -2.84
N ASP A 223 9.37 -19.61 -1.52
CA ASP A 223 10.60 -19.13 -0.93
C ASP A 223 11.81 -19.95 -1.42
N PHE A 224 11.69 -21.28 -1.49
CA PHE A 224 12.72 -22.13 -2.06
C PHE A 224 13.04 -21.76 -3.52
N TYR A 225 12.02 -21.64 -4.37
CA TYR A 225 12.22 -21.26 -5.78
C TYR A 225 12.82 -19.86 -5.92
N PHE A 226 12.43 -18.95 -5.06
CA PHE A 226 12.89 -17.57 -5.12
C PHE A 226 14.34 -17.43 -4.68
N TYR A 227 14.67 -17.89 -3.49
CA TYR A 227 16.00 -17.76 -2.89
C TYR A 227 17.01 -18.82 -3.38
N GLY A 228 16.55 -19.92 -3.98
CA GLY A 228 17.41 -21.03 -4.43
C GLY A 228 17.90 -21.94 -3.29
N GLU A 229 17.36 -21.79 -2.07
CA GLU A 229 17.69 -22.57 -0.88
C GLU A 229 16.44 -22.78 -0.01
N TRP A 230 16.47 -23.83 0.83
CA TRP A 230 15.38 -24.07 1.78
C TRP A 230 15.39 -23.02 2.88
N VAL A 231 14.34 -22.21 2.93
CA VAL A 231 14.17 -21.12 3.88
C VAL A 231 12.85 -21.28 4.63
N CYS A 232 12.88 -21.05 5.94
CA CYS A 232 11.68 -20.85 6.74
C CYS A 232 11.53 -19.35 7.04
N ALA A 233 11.08 -18.59 6.03
CA ALA A 233 10.99 -17.12 6.13
C ALA A 233 10.16 -16.64 7.34
N PRO A 234 9.04 -17.28 7.75
CA PRO A 234 8.33 -16.93 8.98
C PRO A 234 9.18 -17.06 10.25
N TYR A 235 10.00 -18.11 10.34
CA TYR A 235 10.91 -18.32 11.47
C TYR A 235 12.03 -17.27 11.48
N ASN A 236 12.65 -17.02 10.34
CA ASN A 236 13.68 -16.00 10.22
C ASN A 236 13.10 -14.61 10.58
N TYR A 237 11.89 -14.31 10.11
CA TYR A 237 11.20 -13.06 10.43
C TYR A 237 10.99 -12.91 11.95
N PHE A 238 10.51 -13.96 12.61
CA PHE A 238 10.29 -13.96 14.06
C PHE A 238 11.60 -13.79 14.82
N THR A 239 12.64 -14.56 14.46
CA THR A 239 13.96 -14.49 15.11
C THR A 239 14.55 -13.10 14.97
N ARG A 240 14.62 -12.57 13.76
CA ARG A 240 15.24 -11.25 13.50
C ARG A 240 14.48 -10.11 14.18
N ASN A 241 13.17 -10.07 14.04
CA ASN A 241 12.39 -8.89 14.47
C ASN A 241 11.96 -8.97 15.94
N ILE A 242 11.80 -10.15 16.52
CA ILE A 242 11.30 -10.32 17.89
C ILE A 242 12.39 -10.78 18.85
N ILE A 243 13.20 -11.80 18.50
CA ILE A 243 14.25 -12.29 19.40
C ILE A 243 15.48 -11.39 19.36
N GLU A 244 15.93 -11.00 18.18
CA GLU A 244 17.10 -10.15 17.98
C GLU A 244 16.75 -8.64 17.99
N GLU A 245 15.47 -8.31 18.13
CA GLU A 245 14.94 -6.95 18.25
C GLU A 245 15.33 -6.01 17.09
N LYS A 246 15.66 -6.54 15.90
CA LYS A 246 16.08 -5.75 14.73
C LYS A 246 15.05 -4.67 14.35
N ALA A 247 13.77 -4.98 14.51
CA ALA A 247 12.71 -3.99 14.27
C ALA A 247 12.80 -2.77 15.21
N ALA A 248 13.37 -2.91 16.41
CA ALA A 248 13.51 -1.83 17.37
C ALA A 248 14.53 -0.76 16.93
N GLU A 249 15.48 -1.10 16.05
CA GLU A 249 16.41 -0.13 15.46
C GLU A 249 15.69 0.94 14.62
N TYR A 250 14.52 0.63 14.08
CA TYR A 250 13.66 1.59 13.34
C TYR A 250 12.76 2.43 14.26
N GLY A 251 12.98 2.34 15.58
CA GLY A 251 12.27 3.09 16.60
C GLY A 251 11.28 2.22 17.38
N VAL A 252 11.11 2.58 18.64
CA VAL A 252 10.17 1.95 19.57
C VAL A 252 9.08 2.93 19.97
N ALA A 253 7.88 2.42 20.22
CA ALA A 253 6.76 3.23 20.66
C ALA A 253 5.97 2.53 21.77
N PRO A 254 5.32 3.29 22.68
CA PRO A 254 4.57 2.73 23.81
C PRO A 254 3.36 1.93 23.29
N TRP A 255 2.84 1.00 24.09
CA TRP A 255 1.72 0.12 23.72
C TRP A 255 0.46 0.87 23.27
N TRP A 256 0.24 2.07 23.76
CA TRP A 256 -0.91 2.94 23.42
C TRP A 256 -0.70 3.80 22.18
N TYR A 257 0.42 3.68 21.48
CA TYR A 257 0.79 4.48 20.29
C TYR A 257 -0.33 4.61 19.25
N TYR A 258 -1.02 3.51 18.95
CA TYR A 258 -2.04 3.50 17.91
C TYR A 258 -3.27 4.38 18.23
N LEU A 259 -3.53 4.68 19.49
CA LEU A 259 -4.67 5.53 19.88
C LEU A 259 -4.48 6.98 19.41
N PRO A 260 -3.45 7.72 19.86
CA PRO A 260 -3.22 9.09 19.39
C PRO A 260 -2.81 9.13 17.91
N ALA A 261 -2.04 8.15 17.42
CA ALA A 261 -1.67 8.08 16.01
C ALA A 261 -2.90 7.92 15.11
N GLY A 262 -3.87 7.09 15.50
CA GLY A 262 -5.14 6.94 14.79
C GLY A 262 -5.95 8.24 14.78
N VAL A 263 -6.04 8.94 15.93
CA VAL A 263 -6.73 10.23 15.99
C VAL A 263 -6.13 11.23 15.01
N VAL A 264 -4.81 11.40 15.04
CA VAL A 264 -4.12 12.42 14.21
C VAL A 264 -4.14 12.03 12.73
N LYS A 265 -3.78 10.79 12.40
CA LYS A 265 -3.60 10.35 11.00
C LYS A 265 -4.91 10.10 10.25
N LEU A 266 -6.00 9.78 10.94
CA LEU A 266 -7.33 9.73 10.32
C LEU A 266 -7.99 11.11 10.16
N LEU A 267 -7.30 12.17 10.57
CA LEU A 267 -7.67 13.59 10.44
C LEU A 267 -8.93 13.98 11.27
N PRO A 268 -8.78 14.71 12.38
CA PRO A 268 -9.93 15.27 13.10
C PRO A 268 -10.72 16.25 12.20
N PRO A 269 -12.06 16.25 12.23
CA PRO A 269 -12.94 15.46 13.10
C PRO A 269 -13.35 14.09 12.52
N ILE A 270 -12.85 13.67 11.35
CA ILE A 270 -13.18 12.37 10.72
C ILE A 270 -12.83 11.22 11.67
N SER A 271 -11.62 11.28 12.26
CA SER A 271 -11.14 10.29 13.23
C SER A 271 -12.09 10.09 14.40
N PHE A 272 -12.70 11.16 14.90
CA PHE A 272 -13.71 11.09 15.95
C PHE A 272 -14.88 10.20 15.55
N PHE A 273 -15.46 10.42 14.37
CA PHE A 273 -16.59 9.62 13.90
C PHE A 273 -16.19 8.15 13.67
N ILE A 274 -15.01 7.89 13.14
CA ILE A 274 -14.54 6.51 12.92
C ILE A 274 -14.31 5.81 14.27
N ILE A 275 -13.58 6.43 15.19
CA ILE A 275 -13.18 5.78 16.45
C ILE A 275 -14.38 5.58 17.38
N VAL A 276 -15.22 6.60 17.56
CA VAL A 276 -16.42 6.48 18.41
C VAL A 276 -17.37 5.41 17.87
N GLY A 277 -17.63 5.43 16.55
CA GLY A 277 -18.46 4.41 15.92
C GLY A 277 -17.84 3.02 16.05
N MET A 278 -16.53 2.88 15.82
CA MET A 278 -15.81 1.61 15.94
C MET A 278 -15.91 1.03 17.37
N VAL A 279 -15.60 1.82 18.39
CA VAL A 279 -15.66 1.36 19.79
C VAL A 279 -17.08 0.91 20.16
N TRP A 280 -18.08 1.70 19.80
CA TRP A 280 -19.48 1.35 20.04
C TRP A 280 -19.91 0.12 19.24
N GLY A 281 -19.50 0.00 17.99
CA GLY A 281 -19.80 -1.15 17.12
C GLY A 281 -19.21 -2.45 17.65
N ILE A 282 -17.97 -2.44 18.14
CA ILE A 282 -17.33 -3.59 18.81
C ILE A 282 -18.13 -4.00 20.05
N TYR A 283 -18.51 -3.03 20.89
CA TYR A 283 -19.34 -3.28 22.08
C TYR A 283 -20.68 -3.93 21.73
N LYS A 284 -21.31 -3.53 20.62
CA LYS A 284 -22.61 -4.06 20.15
C LYS A 284 -22.53 -5.44 19.51
N LYS A 285 -21.37 -5.82 18.97
CA LYS A 285 -21.18 -7.09 18.23
C LYS A 285 -20.05 -7.95 18.83
N PRO A 286 -20.08 -8.29 20.16
CA PRO A 286 -18.96 -8.97 20.83
C PRO A 286 -18.69 -10.38 20.30
N HIS A 287 -19.71 -11.08 19.76
CA HIS A 287 -19.59 -12.44 19.23
C HIS A 287 -19.36 -12.47 17.70
N HIS A 288 -19.26 -11.32 17.04
CA HIS A 288 -19.05 -11.26 15.59
C HIS A 288 -17.62 -11.69 15.24
N LEU A 289 -17.45 -12.41 14.12
CA LEU A 289 -16.14 -12.84 13.61
C LEU A 289 -15.11 -11.70 13.59
N PHE A 290 -15.53 -10.51 13.13
CA PHE A 290 -14.64 -9.37 13.04
C PHE A 290 -14.14 -8.87 14.40
N THR A 291 -14.93 -8.99 15.47
CA THR A 291 -14.49 -8.64 16.83
C THR A 291 -13.38 -9.59 17.28
N TRP A 292 -13.57 -10.87 17.08
CA TRP A 292 -12.59 -11.89 17.44
C TRP A 292 -11.30 -11.79 16.63
N ALA A 293 -11.36 -11.39 15.36
CA ALA A 293 -10.18 -11.15 14.54
C ALA A 293 -9.46 -9.84 14.92
N PHE A 294 -10.22 -8.75 15.09
CA PHE A 294 -9.67 -7.40 15.31
C PHE A 294 -9.01 -7.24 16.67
N VAL A 295 -9.63 -7.73 17.75
CA VAL A 295 -9.14 -7.50 19.11
C VAL A 295 -7.75 -8.12 19.33
N PRO A 296 -7.51 -9.43 19.04
CA PRO A 296 -6.17 -10.00 19.15
C PRO A 296 -5.16 -9.35 18.18
N PHE A 297 -5.59 -8.98 16.98
CA PHE A 297 -4.75 -8.29 16.01
C PHE A 297 -4.27 -6.93 16.55
N PHE A 298 -5.17 -6.12 17.07
CA PHE A 298 -4.84 -4.81 17.63
C PHE A 298 -3.96 -4.93 18.88
N LEU A 299 -4.29 -5.85 19.78
CA LEU A 299 -3.50 -6.08 21.00
C LEU A 299 -2.11 -6.63 20.69
N GLY A 300 -1.99 -7.58 19.74
CA GLY A 300 -0.69 -8.14 19.33
C GLY A 300 0.22 -7.06 18.78
N HIS A 301 -0.28 -6.20 17.88
CA HIS A 301 0.51 -5.06 17.39
C HIS A 301 0.81 -4.02 18.47
N SER A 302 -0.05 -3.86 19.46
CA SER A 302 0.19 -2.94 20.58
C SER A 302 1.30 -3.42 21.52
N VAL A 303 1.53 -4.73 21.64
CA VAL A 303 2.60 -5.31 22.48
C VAL A 303 3.96 -5.22 21.79
N VAL A 304 4.02 -5.43 20.47
CA VAL A 304 5.30 -5.37 19.72
C VAL A 304 5.94 -3.99 19.86
N ALA A 305 7.24 -3.91 20.11
CA ALA A 305 7.96 -2.67 20.42
C ALA A 305 7.95 -1.67 19.25
N HIS A 306 8.28 -2.13 18.04
CA HIS A 306 8.21 -1.29 16.83
C HIS A 306 6.79 -1.19 16.30
N LYS A 307 6.33 0.04 16.05
CA LYS A 307 4.95 0.31 15.65
C LYS A 307 4.87 1.27 14.47
N GLU A 308 4.12 0.85 13.48
CA GLU A 308 3.73 1.69 12.34
C GLU A 308 2.22 1.60 12.11
N LEU A 309 1.58 2.73 11.78
CA LEU A 309 0.12 2.73 11.59
C LEU A 309 -0.32 1.78 10.46
N ARG A 310 0.52 1.61 9.42
CA ARG A 310 0.23 0.70 8.30
C ARG A 310 0.04 -0.76 8.75
N PHE A 311 0.61 -1.16 9.88
CA PHE A 311 0.41 -2.53 10.38
C PHE A 311 -1.06 -2.84 10.65
N LEU A 312 -1.89 -1.81 10.87
CA LEU A 312 -3.33 -1.96 11.05
C LEU A 312 -4.14 -1.96 9.74
N PHE A 313 -3.54 -1.68 8.58
CA PHE A 313 -4.26 -1.58 7.30
C PHE A 313 -5.03 -2.84 6.90
N PRO A 314 -4.58 -4.07 7.19
CA PRO A 314 -5.37 -5.26 6.90
C PRO A 314 -6.76 -5.29 7.58
N MET A 315 -6.96 -4.47 8.61
CA MET A 315 -8.22 -4.36 9.32
C MET A 315 -9.07 -3.13 8.91
N MET A 316 -8.68 -2.42 7.86
CA MET A 316 -9.38 -1.22 7.41
C MET A 316 -10.90 -1.45 7.23
N TYR A 317 -11.28 -2.48 6.48
CA TYR A 317 -12.69 -2.81 6.26
C TYR A 317 -13.44 -3.13 7.57
N VAL A 318 -12.77 -3.83 8.47
CA VAL A 318 -13.33 -4.21 9.79
C VAL A 318 -13.57 -2.98 10.66
N VAL A 319 -12.64 -2.02 10.64
CA VAL A 319 -12.79 -0.73 11.33
C VAL A 319 -13.99 0.04 10.77
N LEU A 320 -14.14 0.09 9.44
CA LEU A 320 -15.27 0.76 8.78
C LEU A 320 -16.59 0.07 9.09
N PHE A 321 -16.60 -1.27 9.10
CA PHE A 321 -17.77 -2.05 9.49
C PHE A 321 -18.23 -1.68 10.90
N PHE A 322 -17.34 -1.69 11.88
CA PHE A 322 -17.72 -1.32 13.24
C PHE A 322 -18.12 0.14 13.37
N ALA A 323 -17.46 1.05 12.66
CA ALA A 323 -17.86 2.45 12.64
C ALA A 323 -19.30 2.61 12.14
N VAL A 324 -19.67 1.90 11.06
CA VAL A 324 -21.04 1.94 10.51
C VAL A 324 -22.03 1.29 11.47
N VAL A 325 -21.73 0.13 12.06
CA VAL A 325 -22.58 -0.53 13.08
C VAL A 325 -22.82 0.38 14.29
N GLY A 326 -21.76 1.03 14.76
CA GLY A 326 -21.88 1.94 15.90
C GLY A 326 -22.74 3.17 15.57
N TRP A 327 -22.58 3.76 14.41
CA TRP A 327 -23.38 4.91 13.99
C TRP A 327 -24.81 4.55 13.63
N HIS A 328 -25.09 3.32 13.22
CA HIS A 328 -26.46 2.82 13.06
C HIS A 328 -27.28 3.07 14.34
N ASP A 329 -26.74 2.76 15.50
CA ASP A 329 -27.41 2.95 16.79
C ASP A 329 -27.38 4.42 17.26
N LEU A 330 -26.23 5.08 17.11
CA LEU A 330 -26.01 6.40 17.71
C LEU A 330 -26.64 7.54 16.92
N VAL A 331 -26.79 7.40 15.60
CA VAL A 331 -27.18 8.50 14.71
C VAL A 331 -28.52 9.14 15.05
N LEU A 332 -29.50 8.35 15.52
CA LEU A 332 -30.84 8.87 15.87
C LEU A 332 -30.80 9.78 17.09
N GLN A 333 -29.92 9.48 18.04
CA GLN A 333 -29.73 10.27 19.26
C GLN A 333 -28.91 11.53 18.94
N TRP A 334 -27.83 11.38 18.20
CA TRP A 334 -26.82 12.41 17.98
C TRP A 334 -27.16 13.42 16.87
N ARG A 335 -27.99 13.03 15.88
CA ARG A 335 -28.42 13.97 14.83
C ARG A 335 -29.16 15.20 15.33
N LYS A 336 -29.71 15.15 16.55
CA LYS A 336 -30.38 16.29 17.20
C LYS A 336 -29.39 17.35 17.68
N HIS A 337 -28.12 16.99 17.90
CA HIS A 337 -27.11 17.91 18.40
C HIS A 337 -26.52 18.75 17.27
N ARG A 338 -26.69 20.06 17.35
CA ARG A 338 -26.21 21.02 16.33
C ARG A 338 -24.72 20.91 16.09
N VAL A 339 -23.91 20.82 17.18
CA VAL A 339 -22.45 20.73 17.11
C VAL A 339 -22.01 19.51 16.28
N LEU A 340 -22.61 18.35 16.49
CA LEU A 340 -22.25 17.13 15.74
C LEU A 340 -22.59 17.23 14.26
N ARG A 341 -23.68 17.92 13.91
CA ARG A 341 -24.01 18.18 12.49
C ARG A 341 -22.99 19.08 11.82
N TYR A 342 -22.51 20.12 12.51
CA TYR A 342 -21.43 20.96 11.99
C TYR A 342 -20.12 20.18 11.86
N LEU A 343 -19.73 19.41 12.88
CA LEU A 343 -18.55 18.55 12.80
C LEU A 343 -18.65 17.53 11.65
N ALA A 344 -19.81 16.92 11.42
CA ALA A 344 -20.03 16.02 10.28
C ALA A 344 -19.90 16.77 8.95
N GLY A 345 -20.45 17.98 8.83
CA GLY A 345 -20.29 18.82 7.64
C GLY A 345 -18.81 19.16 7.37
N ILE A 346 -18.09 19.60 8.39
CA ILE A 346 -16.64 19.86 8.30
C ILE A 346 -15.87 18.60 7.89
N SER A 347 -16.21 17.43 8.51
CA SER A 347 -15.59 16.15 8.15
C SER A 347 -15.77 15.81 6.68
N ILE A 348 -16.98 16.00 6.13
CA ILE A 348 -17.25 15.75 4.72
C ILE A 348 -16.41 16.69 3.83
N GLY A 349 -16.32 17.96 4.17
CA GLY A 349 -15.51 18.94 3.43
C GLY A 349 -14.03 18.58 3.41
N ILE A 350 -13.43 18.33 4.60
CA ILE A 350 -12.03 17.92 4.73
C ILE A 350 -11.79 16.59 4.00
N ASN A 351 -12.67 15.61 4.22
CA ASN A 351 -12.56 14.31 3.58
C ASN A 351 -12.54 14.44 2.06
N THR A 352 -13.43 15.25 1.49
CA THR A 352 -13.53 15.41 0.02
C THR A 352 -12.24 16.00 -0.55
N LEU A 353 -11.71 17.05 0.07
CA LEU A 353 -10.46 17.68 -0.39
C LEU A 353 -9.28 16.70 -0.33
N VAL A 354 -9.13 16.01 0.79
CA VAL A 354 -8.05 15.06 0.99
C VAL A 354 -8.24 13.81 0.12
N TRP A 355 -9.48 13.35 -0.06
CA TRP A 355 -9.82 12.25 -0.97
C TRP A 355 -9.43 12.57 -2.42
N VAL A 356 -9.78 13.76 -2.93
CA VAL A 356 -9.37 14.19 -4.28
C VAL A 356 -7.84 14.16 -4.38
N TYR A 357 -7.12 14.73 -3.41
CA TYR A 357 -5.66 14.75 -3.41
C TYR A 357 -5.09 13.33 -3.47
N PHE A 358 -5.47 12.44 -2.54
CA PHE A 358 -4.91 11.09 -2.48
C PHE A 358 -5.36 10.15 -3.62
N CYS A 359 -6.45 10.48 -4.33
CA CYS A 359 -6.88 9.72 -5.51
C CYS A 359 -6.25 10.21 -6.83
N THR A 360 -5.69 11.44 -6.86
CA THR A 360 -5.26 12.08 -8.11
C THR A 360 -3.79 12.49 -8.14
N GLN A 361 -3.04 12.30 -7.05
CA GLN A 361 -1.62 12.67 -7.01
C GLN A 361 -0.72 11.44 -6.91
N PRO A 362 0.46 11.46 -7.52
CA PRO A 362 1.47 10.44 -7.32
C PRO A 362 1.83 10.31 -5.84
N MET A 363 2.00 9.09 -5.35
CA MET A 363 2.41 8.86 -3.96
C MET A 363 3.83 9.32 -3.68
N GLN A 364 4.68 9.35 -4.71
CA GLN A 364 6.05 9.82 -4.64
C GLN A 364 6.30 10.91 -5.69
N SER A 365 6.86 12.03 -5.27
CA SER A 365 7.12 13.20 -6.12
C SER A 365 8.11 12.93 -7.25
N PHE A 366 8.93 11.88 -7.14
CA PHE A 366 9.89 11.50 -8.17
C PHE A 366 9.29 10.63 -9.29
N MET A 367 8.07 10.13 -9.16
CA MET A 367 7.48 9.24 -10.17
C MET A 367 7.27 9.91 -11.54
N PRO A 368 6.73 11.12 -11.63
CA PRO A 368 6.65 11.83 -12.91
C PRO A 368 8.03 12.07 -13.55
N TYR A 369 9.02 12.34 -12.73
CA TYR A 369 10.41 12.50 -13.12
C TYR A 369 10.99 11.20 -13.70
N PHE A 370 10.79 10.04 -13.04
CA PHE A 370 11.22 8.74 -13.57
C PHE A 370 10.50 8.42 -14.90
N SER A 371 9.21 8.72 -14.99
CA SER A 371 8.44 8.55 -16.21
C SER A 371 9.00 9.39 -17.37
N TYR A 372 9.33 10.67 -17.11
CA TYR A 372 9.96 11.52 -18.09
C TYR A 372 11.29 10.94 -18.61
N LEU A 373 12.19 10.55 -17.71
CA LEU A 373 13.48 9.95 -18.06
C LEU A 373 13.31 8.65 -18.87
N TYR A 374 12.40 7.80 -18.44
CA TYR A 374 12.10 6.55 -19.14
C TYR A 374 11.65 6.79 -20.58
N HIS A 375 10.70 7.71 -20.78
CA HIS A 375 10.20 8.05 -22.11
C HIS A 375 11.29 8.72 -22.97
N ARG A 376 12.11 9.54 -22.39
CA ARG A 376 13.23 10.18 -23.10
C ARG A 376 14.27 9.15 -23.54
N ALA A 377 14.57 8.17 -22.70
CA ALA A 377 15.51 7.09 -22.98
C ALA A 377 15.03 6.10 -24.06
N ASN A 378 13.72 5.99 -24.29
CA ASN A 378 13.17 5.25 -25.43
C ASN A 378 13.54 5.89 -26.80
N GLN A 379 13.88 7.18 -26.82
CA GLN A 379 14.28 7.89 -28.04
C GLN A 379 15.77 7.75 -28.34
N GLY A 380 16.56 7.25 -27.39
CA GLY A 380 17.99 7.04 -27.52
C GLY A 380 18.71 7.03 -26.15
N PRO A 381 19.96 6.60 -26.11
CA PRO A 381 20.74 6.58 -24.89
C PRO A 381 20.92 8.00 -24.31
N ILE A 382 20.87 8.11 -22.99
CA ILE A 382 21.08 9.35 -22.25
C ILE A 382 22.10 9.16 -21.14
N VAL A 383 22.91 10.18 -20.89
CA VAL A 383 23.78 10.25 -19.73
C VAL A 383 23.17 11.26 -18.76
N LEU A 384 22.86 10.78 -17.56
CA LEU A 384 22.28 11.60 -16.49
C LEU A 384 23.37 11.92 -15.46
N TYR A 385 23.77 13.18 -15.37
CA TYR A 385 24.70 13.64 -14.36
C TYR A 385 23.96 14.05 -13.10
N ALA A 386 24.31 13.47 -11.96
CA ALA A 386 23.72 13.74 -10.68
C ALA A 386 24.73 14.34 -9.70
N ALA A 387 24.37 15.43 -9.02
CA ALA A 387 25.31 16.20 -8.20
C ALA A 387 25.76 15.50 -6.91
N THR A 388 24.98 14.58 -6.36
CA THR A 388 25.27 13.95 -5.06
C THR A 388 25.05 12.45 -5.02
N GLU A 389 23.94 11.96 -5.57
CA GLU A 389 23.58 10.55 -5.55
C GLU A 389 22.74 10.19 -6.78
N SER A 390 22.74 8.92 -7.19
CA SER A 390 21.86 8.44 -8.25
C SER A 390 20.38 8.61 -7.84
N PRO A 391 19.53 9.11 -8.72
CA PRO A 391 18.09 9.18 -8.45
C PRO A 391 17.47 7.79 -8.25
N TYR A 392 18.07 6.74 -8.83
CA TYR A 392 17.62 5.36 -8.74
C TYR A 392 18.25 4.58 -7.57
N LYS A 393 19.22 5.17 -6.86
CA LYS A 393 19.85 4.57 -5.69
C LYS A 393 19.90 5.61 -4.58
N ARG A 394 19.01 5.48 -3.61
CA ARG A 394 18.99 6.31 -2.40
C ARG A 394 19.52 5.48 -1.26
N VAL A 395 20.36 6.06 -0.42
CA VAL A 395 20.93 5.46 0.80
C VAL A 395 20.48 4.01 1.01
N ASP A 396 21.22 3.06 0.50
CA ASP A 396 21.06 1.60 0.67
C ASP A 396 19.85 0.91 -0.01
N VAL A 397 19.04 1.62 -0.82
CA VAL A 397 17.89 1.01 -1.51
C VAL A 397 17.78 1.47 -2.96
N ALA A 398 17.48 0.53 -3.84
CA ALA A 398 17.41 0.72 -5.28
C ALA A 398 15.98 0.90 -5.79
N SER A 399 15.82 1.72 -6.83
CA SER A 399 14.57 1.88 -7.58
C SER A 399 14.77 1.54 -9.06
N TYR A 400 15.44 0.40 -9.33
CA TYR A 400 15.82 -0.01 -10.68
C TYR A 400 14.64 -0.49 -11.52
N VAL A 401 13.52 -0.84 -10.92
CA VAL A 401 12.30 -1.20 -11.66
C VAL A 401 11.94 -0.14 -12.70
N TYR A 402 12.11 1.15 -12.36
CA TYR A 402 11.77 2.27 -13.23
C TYR A 402 12.97 2.80 -14.05
N CYS A 403 14.15 2.19 -13.94
CA CYS A 403 15.33 2.61 -14.67
C CYS A 403 15.32 2.00 -16.07
N HIS A 404 15.49 2.83 -17.12
CA HIS A 404 15.62 2.34 -18.48
C HIS A 404 17.07 1.89 -18.73
N PRO A 405 17.30 0.76 -19.46
CA PRO A 405 18.66 0.29 -19.77
C PRO A 405 19.54 1.32 -20.49
N ASN A 406 18.94 2.22 -21.26
CA ASN A 406 19.65 3.28 -22.00
C ASN A 406 20.00 4.50 -21.10
N ILE A 407 19.75 4.46 -19.79
CA ILE A 407 20.10 5.53 -18.87
C ILE A 407 21.41 5.17 -18.17
N GLN A 408 22.45 5.96 -18.41
CA GLN A 408 23.70 5.89 -17.67
C GLN A 408 23.73 7.04 -16.65
N VAL A 409 23.82 6.72 -15.35
CA VAL A 409 23.93 7.72 -14.30
C VAL A 409 25.40 7.89 -13.92
N GLN A 410 25.87 9.15 -13.94
CA GLN A 410 27.21 9.52 -13.48
C GLN A 410 27.09 10.50 -12.31
N ILE A 411 27.77 10.19 -11.20
CA ILE A 411 27.82 11.09 -10.04
C ILE A 411 28.93 12.11 -10.27
N VAL A 412 28.59 13.37 -10.17
CA VAL A 412 29.54 14.49 -10.36
C VAL A 412 29.60 15.27 -9.06
N THR A 413 30.73 15.21 -8.40
CA THR A 413 30.98 15.90 -7.13
C THR A 413 31.48 17.33 -7.30
N ASP A 414 32.04 17.66 -8.46
CA ASP A 414 32.57 18.96 -8.79
C ASP A 414 31.86 19.55 -10.04
N LEU A 415 31.29 20.73 -9.88
CA LEU A 415 30.58 21.43 -10.96
C LEU A 415 31.52 21.89 -12.10
N ASP A 416 32.79 22.12 -11.82
CA ASP A 416 33.76 22.51 -12.84
C ASP A 416 34.07 21.34 -13.78
N SER A 417 34.01 20.12 -13.30
CA SER A 417 34.16 18.91 -14.13
C SER A 417 32.97 18.70 -15.07
N VAL A 418 31.78 19.21 -14.75
CA VAL A 418 30.59 19.15 -15.60
C VAL A 418 30.81 19.97 -16.89
N SER A 419 31.59 21.07 -16.81
CA SER A 419 31.86 21.91 -17.97
C SER A 419 32.56 21.19 -19.13
N ALA A 420 33.43 20.23 -18.80
CA ALA A 420 34.16 19.42 -19.79
C ALA A 420 33.25 18.32 -20.42
N LEU A 421 32.08 18.04 -19.84
CA LEU A 421 31.18 16.95 -20.22
C LEU A 421 29.96 17.43 -20.98
N ALA A 422 29.77 18.74 -21.13
CA ALA A 422 28.63 19.33 -21.81
C ALA A 422 28.54 18.89 -23.28
N GLN A 423 27.58 18.08 -23.62
CA GLN A 423 27.23 17.69 -24.99
C GLN A 423 25.73 17.77 -25.17
N PRO A 424 25.22 18.13 -26.35
CA PRO A 424 23.80 18.11 -26.64
C PRO A 424 23.20 16.70 -26.36
N GLY A 425 22.12 16.66 -25.60
CA GLY A 425 21.46 15.41 -25.22
C GLY A 425 21.93 14.82 -23.88
N ASN A 426 22.99 15.34 -23.23
CA ASN A 426 23.30 15.00 -21.86
C ASN A 426 22.35 15.76 -20.91
N LEU A 427 21.89 15.07 -19.88
CA LEU A 427 20.94 15.62 -18.91
C LEU A 427 21.64 15.81 -17.57
N TYR A 428 21.44 16.98 -16.97
CA TYR A 428 21.93 17.28 -15.62
C TYR A 428 20.77 17.33 -14.62
N LEU A 429 20.88 16.56 -13.57
CA LEU A 429 19.88 16.50 -12.52
C LEU A 429 20.19 17.47 -11.40
N TYR A 430 19.22 18.31 -11.05
CA TYR A 430 19.31 19.18 -9.90
C TYR A 430 18.06 19.08 -9.02
N ARG A 431 18.23 19.11 -7.68
CA ARG A 431 17.15 18.86 -6.72
C ARG A 431 16.32 20.08 -6.36
N ARG A 432 16.72 21.30 -6.78
CA ARG A 432 16.01 22.55 -6.48
C ARG A 432 15.13 22.96 -7.64
N LEU A 433 14.08 23.75 -7.34
CA LEU A 433 13.18 24.29 -8.35
C LEU A 433 13.90 25.21 -9.34
N LYS A 434 14.88 25.97 -8.85
CA LYS A 434 15.75 26.83 -9.64
C LYS A 434 17.20 26.59 -9.26
N MET A 435 18.04 26.51 -10.26
CA MET A 435 19.47 26.42 -10.04
C MET A 435 20.03 27.80 -9.71
N ASP A 436 20.57 27.96 -8.51
CA ASP A 436 21.13 29.25 -8.04
C ASP A 436 22.56 29.49 -8.55
N GLN A 437 23.19 28.46 -9.12
CA GLN A 437 24.56 28.52 -9.61
C GLN A 437 24.58 28.31 -11.12
N SER A 438 25.14 29.27 -11.85
CA SER A 438 25.57 29.08 -13.24
C SER A 438 26.79 28.16 -13.26
N ILE A 439 26.80 27.15 -14.10
CA ILE A 439 27.98 26.37 -14.37
C ILE A 439 28.80 27.09 -15.45
N PRO A 440 30.07 27.45 -15.22
CA PRO A 440 30.85 28.15 -16.21
C PRO A 440 30.88 27.40 -17.55
N LYS A 441 30.72 28.13 -18.66
CA LYS A 441 30.78 27.59 -20.03
C LYS A 441 29.66 26.59 -20.38
N ILE A 442 28.59 26.51 -19.61
CA ILE A 442 27.46 25.64 -19.90
C ILE A 442 26.16 26.44 -19.86
N LYS A 443 25.40 26.38 -20.91
CA LYS A 443 24.03 26.82 -20.95
C LYS A 443 23.11 25.67 -20.48
N LEU A 444 22.41 25.87 -19.37
CA LEU A 444 21.42 24.93 -18.84
C LEU A 444 20.03 25.30 -19.31
N VAL A 445 19.37 24.39 -20.04
CA VAL A 445 18.00 24.56 -20.48
C VAL A 445 17.09 23.62 -19.67
N PRO A 446 16.11 24.14 -18.89
CA PRO A 446 15.21 23.27 -18.12
C PRO A 446 14.31 22.48 -19.06
N VAL A 447 14.37 21.15 -18.99
CA VAL A 447 13.55 20.25 -19.82
C VAL A 447 12.47 19.53 -19.02
N TYR A 448 12.65 19.45 -17.71
CA TYR A 448 11.62 18.93 -16.81
C TYR A 448 11.63 19.65 -15.45
N GLN A 449 10.45 20.00 -14.96
CA GLN A 449 10.24 20.58 -13.65
C GLN A 449 8.97 20.00 -13.01
N TYR A 450 9.10 19.48 -11.79
CA TYR A 450 7.96 18.88 -11.07
C TYR A 450 6.89 19.90 -10.71
N LEU A 451 7.29 21.11 -10.33
CA LEU A 451 6.38 22.20 -9.97
C LEU A 451 6.44 23.34 -10.99
N PRO A 452 5.32 24.03 -11.25
CA PRO A 452 5.33 25.23 -12.09
C PRO A 452 6.29 26.30 -11.55
N MET A 453 6.96 27.04 -12.44
CA MET A 453 7.98 28.04 -12.07
C MET A 453 7.49 29.12 -11.09
N TRP A 454 6.20 29.49 -11.15
CA TRP A 454 5.64 30.50 -10.23
C TRP A 454 5.65 30.04 -8.75
N VAL A 455 5.71 28.74 -8.48
CA VAL A 455 5.76 28.20 -7.11
C VAL A 455 7.05 28.66 -6.38
N GLN A 456 8.11 28.99 -7.12
CA GLN A 456 9.34 29.54 -6.54
C GLN A 456 9.09 30.83 -5.70
N TYR A 457 8.06 31.60 -6.02
CA TYR A 457 7.69 32.81 -5.28
C TYR A 457 6.96 32.51 -3.97
N LEU A 458 6.54 31.28 -3.74
CA LEU A 458 5.80 30.85 -2.55
C LEU A 458 6.71 30.13 -1.55
N ASN A 459 7.94 30.61 -1.33
CA ASN A 459 8.90 29.96 -0.45
C ASN A 459 8.72 30.33 1.04
N PHE A 460 7.51 30.13 1.56
CA PHE A 460 7.20 30.39 2.97
C PHE A 460 8.03 29.49 3.87
N ASN A 461 8.72 30.08 4.86
CA ASN A 461 9.56 29.36 5.81
C ASN A 461 10.58 28.43 5.12
N HIS A 462 11.10 28.83 3.96
CA HIS A 462 12.12 28.09 3.20
C HIS A 462 11.79 26.62 2.92
N TRP A 463 10.52 26.31 2.69
CA TRP A 463 10.07 24.93 2.46
C TRP A 463 10.69 24.30 1.22
N GLN A 464 11.00 25.08 0.20
CA GLN A 464 11.62 24.60 -1.06
C GLN A 464 13.02 24.04 -0.82
N GLU A 465 13.78 24.61 0.09
CA GLU A 465 15.14 24.15 0.44
C GLU A 465 15.12 22.83 1.21
N ARG A 466 14.01 22.55 1.91
CA ARG A 466 13.76 21.32 2.67
C ARG A 466 13.04 20.25 1.87
N SER A 467 12.55 20.62 0.68
CA SER A 467 11.77 19.72 -0.18
C SER A 467 12.62 19.13 -1.29
N HIS A 468 12.36 17.90 -1.65
CA HIS A 468 12.99 17.25 -2.81
C HIS A 468 12.20 17.63 -4.08
N ILE A 469 12.46 18.81 -4.63
CA ILE A 469 11.91 19.26 -5.91
C ILE A 469 12.89 18.89 -7.02
N TRP A 470 12.44 18.08 -7.94
CA TRP A 470 13.26 17.54 -9.00
C TRP A 470 13.12 18.39 -10.27
N SER A 471 14.26 18.82 -10.81
CA SER A 471 14.37 19.48 -12.10
C SER A 471 15.47 18.85 -12.92
N ILE A 472 15.29 18.76 -14.23
CA ILE A 472 16.28 18.26 -15.17
C ILE A 472 16.60 19.37 -16.15
N TYR A 473 17.86 19.54 -16.41
CA TYR A 473 18.39 20.50 -17.36
C TYR A 473 19.16 19.76 -18.44
N GLU A 474 18.95 20.13 -19.68
CA GLU A 474 19.79 19.74 -20.79
C GLU A 474 20.98 20.69 -20.88
N MET A 475 22.17 20.14 -21.10
CA MET A 475 23.41 20.89 -21.12
C MET A 475 23.82 21.20 -22.54
N TYR A 476 24.19 22.44 -22.80
CA TYR A 476 24.76 22.90 -24.05
C TYR A 476 26.07 23.67 -23.79
N PRO A 477 27.10 23.50 -24.62
CA PRO A 477 28.27 24.39 -24.58
C PRO A 477 27.81 25.83 -24.85
N GLU A 478 28.43 26.81 -24.15
CA GLU A 478 28.20 28.23 -24.44
C GLU A 478 28.93 28.65 -25.72
#